data_0dc01162f173bf709997365e94ff5dc9
#
_entry.id   0dc01162f173bf709997365e94ff5dc9
#
_cell.length_a   1.000
_cell.length_b   1.000
_cell.length_c   1.000
_cell.angle_alpha   90.00
_cell.angle_beta   90.00
_cell.angle_gamma   90.00
#
_symmetry.space_group_name_H-M   'P 1'
#
loop_
_entity.id
_entity.type
_entity.pdbx_description
1 polymer ?
#
loop_
_entity_poly.entity_id
_entity_poly.type
_entity_poly.pdbx_seq_one_letter_code
_entity_poly.pdbx_strand_id
1 'polypeptide(L)'
;KERNMEIKYTQTEKAPAAIGPYSQAVSVGNLLFTYGQIPIDPATGEIAGATIEEQARQSVANVGAILEANGTSFDKVVKTTCFLADMSDFAAFNAVYAEAFVSRPARSCVAVKTLPKNVLCEIEAIAAL
;
A
#
# COMPACT_ATOMS: atom_id res chain seq x y z
N LYS A 1 27.81 15.40 5.45
CA LYS A 1 27.65 14.03 5.01
C LYS A 1 26.72 13.94 3.81
N GLU A 2 27.21 13.28 2.79
CA GLU A 2 26.45 13.18 1.55
C GLU A 2 25.33 12.17 1.68
N ARG A 3 24.20 12.50 1.07
CA ARG A 3 23.06 11.61 0.98
C ARG A 3 23.15 10.79 -0.29
N ASN A 4 22.87 9.50 -0.17
CA ASN A 4 22.83 8.63 -1.34
C ASN A 4 21.52 8.89 -2.09
N MET A 5 21.65 9.44 -3.30
CA MET A 5 20.48 9.75 -4.14
C MET A 5 20.26 8.70 -5.22
N GLU A 6 20.91 7.55 -5.09
CA GLU A 6 20.69 6.45 -6.02
C GLU A 6 19.25 5.98 -5.95
N ILE A 7 18.65 5.72 -7.12
CA ILE A 7 17.29 5.22 -7.20
C ILE A 7 17.35 3.70 -7.16
N LYS A 8 16.59 3.10 -6.24
CA LYS A 8 16.54 1.65 -6.09
C LYS A 8 15.11 1.16 -6.29
N TYR A 9 14.98 -0.02 -6.86
CA TYR A 9 13.69 -0.60 -7.23
C TYR A 9 13.45 -1.86 -6.41
N THR A 10 12.24 -1.98 -5.86
CA THR A 10 11.88 -3.13 -5.03
C THR A 10 11.33 -4.24 -5.89
N GLN A 11 11.72 -5.46 -5.55
CA GLN A 11 11.10 -6.67 -6.08
C GLN A 11 11.01 -7.69 -4.96
N THR A 12 9.80 -8.12 -4.61
CA THR A 12 9.57 -9.13 -3.57
C THR A 12 8.40 -10.01 -3.99
N GLU A 13 8.50 -11.29 -3.67
CA GLU A 13 7.42 -12.24 -3.93
C GLU A 13 6.34 -12.19 -2.85
N LYS A 14 6.58 -11.45 -1.77
CA LYS A 14 5.63 -11.34 -0.65
C LYS A 14 4.58 -10.28 -0.88
N ALA A 15 4.65 -9.56 -1.99
CA ALA A 15 3.63 -8.62 -2.43
C ALA A 15 3.27 -8.96 -3.87
N PRO A 16 2.10 -8.52 -4.35
CA PRO A 16 1.72 -8.79 -5.74
C PRO A 16 2.75 -8.27 -6.72
N ALA A 17 3.02 -9.04 -7.77
CA ALA A 17 4.01 -8.67 -8.78
C ALA A 17 3.56 -7.43 -9.54
N ALA A 18 4.53 -6.62 -9.96
CA ALA A 18 4.26 -5.52 -10.88
C ALA A 18 4.14 -6.13 -12.28
N ILE A 19 2.95 -6.05 -12.87
CA ILE A 19 2.66 -6.69 -14.13
C ILE A 19 2.56 -5.69 -15.28
N GLY A 20 3.17 -4.52 -15.14
CA GLY A 20 3.16 -3.49 -16.15
C GLY A 20 4.45 -2.68 -16.10
N PRO A 21 4.46 -1.51 -16.75
CA PRO A 21 5.65 -0.67 -16.81
C PRO A 21 5.82 0.15 -15.51
N TYR A 22 5.87 -0.54 -14.35
CA TYR A 22 6.01 0.09 -13.05
C TYR A 22 6.66 -0.89 -12.07
N SER A 23 7.10 -0.37 -10.93
CA SER A 23 7.79 -1.14 -9.89
C SER A 23 6.90 -1.27 -8.66
N GLN A 24 7.18 -2.27 -7.82
CA GLN A 24 6.46 -2.42 -6.55
C GLN A 24 6.73 -1.25 -5.62
N ALA A 25 7.96 -0.74 -5.62
CA ALA A 25 8.33 0.44 -4.88
C ALA A 25 9.63 0.99 -5.42
N VAL A 26 9.87 2.26 -5.15
CA VAL A 26 11.09 2.94 -5.54
C VAL A 26 11.58 3.74 -4.35
N SER A 27 12.87 3.64 -4.06
CA SER A 27 13.47 4.47 -3.01
C SER A 27 14.48 5.44 -3.61
N VAL A 28 14.56 6.61 -3.00
CA VAL A 28 15.56 7.61 -3.31
C VAL A 28 15.87 8.37 -2.04
N GLY A 29 17.16 8.49 -1.70
CA GLY A 29 17.58 9.11 -0.45
C GLY A 29 17.03 8.31 0.73
N ASN A 30 16.29 8.99 1.60
CA ASN A 30 15.71 8.37 2.80
C ASN A 30 14.23 8.05 2.64
N LEU A 31 13.70 8.07 1.43
CA LEU A 31 12.27 7.88 1.22
C LEU A 31 11.98 6.69 0.32
N LEU A 32 10.94 5.97 0.66
CA LEU A 32 10.40 4.85 -0.10
C LEU A 32 9.00 5.21 -0.57
N PHE A 33 8.73 4.97 -1.85
CA PHE A 33 7.43 5.21 -2.47
C PHE A 33 6.89 3.88 -2.95
N THR A 34 5.76 3.43 -2.42
CA THR A 34 5.17 2.17 -2.87
C THR A 34 4.17 2.42 -4.00
N TYR A 35 3.98 1.40 -4.84
CA TYR A 35 2.87 1.46 -5.79
C TYR A 35 1.54 1.25 -5.05
N GLY A 36 0.42 1.50 -5.71
CA GLY A 36 -0.90 1.29 -5.12
C GLY A 36 -1.17 -0.19 -4.92
N GLN A 37 -1.51 -0.57 -3.69
CA GLN A 37 -1.77 -1.96 -3.34
C GLN A 37 -3.26 -2.23 -3.36
N ILE A 38 -3.71 -2.97 -4.38
CA ILE A 38 -5.04 -3.55 -4.41
C ILE A 38 -5.00 -4.89 -3.68
N PRO A 39 -6.15 -5.44 -3.24
CA PRO A 39 -6.17 -6.59 -2.34
C PRO A 39 -5.96 -7.93 -3.06
N ILE A 40 -4.84 -8.05 -3.75
CA ILE A 40 -4.46 -9.31 -4.38
C ILE A 40 -3.61 -10.11 -3.40
N ASP A 41 -3.97 -11.39 -3.23
CA ASP A 41 -3.15 -12.33 -2.46
C ASP A 41 -1.94 -12.69 -3.33
N PRO A 42 -0.70 -12.37 -2.89
CA PRO A 42 0.48 -12.63 -3.73
C PRO A 42 0.74 -14.11 -3.97
N ALA A 43 0.22 -14.99 -3.12
CA ALA A 43 0.43 -16.42 -3.27
C ALA A 43 -0.44 -17.00 -4.38
N THR A 44 -1.62 -16.43 -4.62
CA THR A 44 -2.58 -16.99 -5.59
C THR A 44 -2.79 -16.10 -6.81
N GLY A 45 -2.52 -14.80 -6.70
CA GLY A 45 -2.82 -13.83 -7.75
C GLY A 45 -4.28 -13.43 -7.79
N GLU A 46 -5.09 -13.90 -6.83
CA GLU A 46 -6.53 -13.64 -6.79
C GLU A 46 -6.87 -12.54 -5.79
N ILE A 47 -8.00 -11.88 -6.00
CA ILE A 47 -8.50 -10.89 -5.05
C ILE A 47 -8.90 -11.62 -3.76
N ALA A 48 -8.43 -11.11 -2.61
CA ALA A 48 -8.67 -11.73 -1.32
C ALA A 48 -9.93 -11.12 -0.69
N GLY A 49 -11.00 -11.91 -0.66
CA GLY A 49 -12.22 -11.53 0.03
C GLY A 49 -13.18 -10.71 -0.79
N ALA A 50 -14.38 -10.56 -0.23
CA ALA A 50 -15.48 -9.85 -0.89
C ALA A 50 -15.92 -8.61 -0.11
N THR A 51 -15.59 -8.52 1.18
CA THR A 51 -15.98 -7.37 2.01
C THR A 51 -14.86 -6.35 2.06
N ILE A 52 -15.23 -5.10 2.40
CA ILE A 52 -14.23 -4.04 2.53
C ILE A 52 -13.20 -4.38 3.61
N GLU A 53 -13.61 -5.00 4.71
CA GLU A 53 -12.70 -5.38 5.77
C GLU A 53 -11.67 -6.39 5.30
N GLU A 54 -12.13 -7.42 4.60
CA GLU A 54 -11.23 -8.46 4.07
C GLU A 54 -10.26 -7.88 3.06
N GLN A 55 -10.77 -7.07 2.15
CA GLN A 55 -9.93 -6.48 1.11
C GLN A 55 -8.94 -5.46 1.70
N ALA A 56 -9.39 -4.65 2.66
CA ALA A 56 -8.51 -3.70 3.30
C ALA A 56 -7.35 -4.40 4.02
N ARG A 57 -7.64 -5.52 4.71
CA ARG A 57 -6.58 -6.29 5.38
C ARG A 57 -5.54 -6.79 4.41
N GLN A 58 -5.96 -7.25 3.24
CA GLN A 58 -5.01 -7.73 2.24
C GLN A 58 -4.18 -6.58 1.65
N SER A 59 -4.80 -5.44 1.34
CA SER A 59 -4.06 -4.28 0.84
C SER A 59 -3.04 -3.80 1.86
N VAL A 60 -3.42 -3.76 3.14
CA VAL A 60 -2.52 -3.40 4.23
C VAL A 60 -1.36 -4.39 4.32
N ALA A 61 -1.65 -5.70 4.25
CA ALA A 61 -0.61 -6.72 4.31
C ALA A 61 0.38 -6.57 3.15
N ASN A 62 -0.11 -6.23 1.97
CA ASN A 62 0.74 -6.03 0.80
C ASN A 62 1.66 -4.83 0.98
N VAL A 63 1.14 -3.72 1.52
CA VAL A 63 1.98 -2.56 1.85
C VAL A 63 3.05 -2.97 2.86
N GLY A 64 2.65 -3.70 3.91
CA GLY A 64 3.59 -4.15 4.93
C GLY A 64 4.72 -5.01 4.38
N ALA A 65 4.40 -5.89 3.43
CA ALA A 65 5.41 -6.74 2.79
C ALA A 65 6.45 -5.91 2.03
N ILE A 66 6.01 -4.85 1.36
CA ILE A 66 6.92 -3.96 0.64
C ILE A 66 7.79 -3.17 1.61
N LEU A 67 7.19 -2.67 2.70
CA LEU A 67 7.95 -1.97 3.73
C LEU A 67 9.04 -2.87 4.31
N GLU A 68 8.67 -4.10 4.66
CA GLU A 68 9.60 -5.06 5.24
C GLU A 68 10.73 -5.39 4.27
N ALA A 69 10.43 -5.53 2.99
CA ALA A 69 11.44 -5.83 1.97
C ALA A 69 12.49 -4.71 1.87
N ASN A 70 12.16 -3.52 2.36
CA ASN A 70 13.04 -2.37 2.33
C ASN A 70 13.60 -2.01 3.71
N GLY A 71 13.39 -2.88 4.72
CA GLY A 71 13.94 -2.67 6.05
C GLY A 71 13.25 -1.59 6.86
N THR A 72 12.03 -1.22 6.48
CA THR A 72 11.24 -0.24 7.22
C THR A 72 9.94 -0.87 7.71
N SER A 73 9.03 -0.08 8.25
CA SER A 73 7.84 -0.61 8.91
C SER A 73 6.75 0.45 8.96
N PHE A 74 5.54 0.03 9.38
CA PHE A 74 4.39 0.92 9.42
C PHE A 74 4.61 2.18 10.26
N ASP A 75 5.36 2.06 11.35
CA ASP A 75 5.62 3.22 12.22
C ASP A 75 6.47 4.29 11.55
N LYS A 76 7.04 4.00 10.39
CA LYS A 76 7.85 4.96 9.63
C LYS A 76 7.13 5.49 8.39
N VAL A 77 5.88 5.10 8.20
CA VAL A 77 5.07 5.65 7.11
C VAL A 77 4.73 7.10 7.44
N VAL A 78 4.96 7.99 6.49
CA VAL A 78 4.73 9.42 6.68
C VAL A 78 3.54 9.94 5.89
N LYS A 79 3.14 9.23 4.83
CA LYS A 79 2.02 9.66 3.97
C LYS A 79 1.38 8.44 3.35
N THR A 80 0.05 8.45 3.30
CA THR A 80 -0.69 7.47 2.52
C THR A 80 -1.71 8.17 1.64
N THR A 81 -2.08 7.53 0.54
CA THR A 81 -3.26 7.87 -0.24
C THR A 81 -4.10 6.60 -0.35
N CYS A 82 -5.35 6.71 0.02
CA CYS A 82 -6.26 5.56 0.02
C CYS A 82 -7.40 5.85 -0.94
N PHE A 83 -7.71 4.87 -1.77
CA PHE A 83 -8.75 4.98 -2.78
C PHE A 83 -9.83 3.95 -2.45
N LEU A 84 -11.10 4.39 -2.47
CA LEU A 84 -12.23 3.52 -2.20
C LEU A 84 -13.14 3.49 -3.43
N ALA A 85 -13.84 2.36 -3.60
CA ALA A 85 -14.87 2.28 -4.62
C ALA A 85 -16.09 3.09 -4.20
N ASP A 86 -16.34 3.24 -2.88
CA ASP A 86 -17.51 3.93 -2.35
C ASP A 86 -17.17 4.48 -0.96
N MET A 87 -17.45 5.76 -0.75
CA MET A 87 -17.17 6.38 0.57
C MET A 87 -18.04 5.84 1.69
N SER A 88 -19.12 5.11 1.37
CA SER A 88 -19.89 4.45 2.42
C SER A 88 -19.07 3.37 3.15
N ASP A 89 -17.95 2.93 2.56
CA ASP A 89 -17.05 1.97 3.20
C ASP A 89 -16.01 2.64 4.09
N PHE A 90 -16.03 3.97 4.21
CA PHE A 90 -14.97 4.73 4.89
C PHE A 90 -14.77 4.30 6.33
N ALA A 91 -15.84 4.15 7.11
CA ALA A 91 -15.71 3.82 8.52
C ALA A 91 -15.14 2.41 8.71
N ALA A 92 -15.61 1.43 7.94
CA ALA A 92 -15.13 0.06 8.02
C ALA A 92 -13.66 -0.04 7.56
N PHE A 93 -13.32 0.69 6.48
CA PHE A 93 -11.95 0.76 6.00
C PHE A 93 -11.03 1.35 7.07
N ASN A 94 -11.45 2.45 7.70
CA ASN A 94 -10.64 3.12 8.73
C ASN A 94 -10.36 2.22 9.92
N ALA A 95 -11.28 1.36 10.31
CA ALA A 95 -11.08 0.46 11.44
C ALA A 95 -9.91 -0.49 11.17
N VAL A 96 -9.81 -1.02 9.95
CA VAL A 96 -8.70 -1.88 9.55
C VAL A 96 -7.41 -1.08 9.40
N TYR A 97 -7.49 0.07 8.73
CA TYR A 97 -6.36 0.95 8.48
C TYR A 97 -5.67 1.36 9.79
N ALA A 98 -6.45 1.74 10.80
CA ALA A 98 -5.93 2.24 12.06
C ALA A 98 -5.09 1.21 12.81
N GLU A 99 -5.38 -0.08 12.63
CA GLU A 99 -4.63 -1.13 13.31
C GLU A 99 -3.20 -1.22 12.81
N ALA A 100 -2.96 -0.86 11.55
CA ALA A 100 -1.64 -1.03 10.93
C ALA A 100 -0.84 0.27 10.89
N PHE A 101 -1.47 1.38 10.50
CA PHE A 101 -0.75 2.64 10.29
C PHE A 101 -0.64 3.42 11.60
N VAL A 102 0.14 2.85 12.52
CA VAL A 102 0.27 3.35 13.89
C VAL A 102 0.98 4.69 13.99
N SER A 103 1.74 5.08 12.96
CA SER A 103 2.40 6.39 12.93
C SER A 103 1.41 7.53 12.69
N ARG A 104 0.17 7.21 12.33
CA ARG A 104 -0.85 8.19 11.98
C ARG A 104 -0.35 9.14 10.90
N PRO A 105 0.01 8.60 9.73
CA PRO A 105 0.60 9.41 8.65
C PRO A 105 -0.40 10.42 8.10
N ALA A 106 0.13 11.46 7.45
CA ALA A 106 -0.73 12.36 6.68
C ALA A 106 -1.44 11.51 5.61
N ARG A 107 -2.73 11.79 5.36
CA ARG A 107 -3.50 10.94 4.46
C ARG A 107 -4.55 11.73 3.69
N SER A 108 -4.74 11.34 2.42
CA SER A 108 -5.96 11.63 1.68
C SER A 108 -6.68 10.32 1.42
N CYS A 109 -8.00 10.33 1.56
CA CYS A 109 -8.83 9.16 1.28
C CYS A 109 -10.04 9.61 0.50
N VAL A 110 -10.19 9.06 -0.72
CA VAL A 110 -11.25 9.50 -1.65
C VAL A 110 -11.86 8.29 -2.33
N ALA A 111 -13.10 8.42 -2.76
CA ALA A 111 -13.69 7.44 -3.67
C ALA A 111 -13.33 7.84 -5.09
N VAL A 112 -13.09 6.83 -5.93
CA VAL A 112 -12.80 7.03 -7.33
C VAL A 112 -13.89 6.37 -8.16
N LYS A 113 -13.94 6.71 -9.44
CA LYS A 113 -14.97 6.16 -10.31
C LYS A 113 -14.88 4.65 -10.42
N THR A 114 -13.65 4.13 -10.62
CA THR A 114 -13.41 2.69 -10.69
C THR A 114 -11.99 2.41 -10.19
N LEU A 115 -11.81 1.22 -9.62
CA LEU A 115 -10.50 0.72 -9.25
C LEU A 115 -10.13 -0.46 -10.13
N PRO A 116 -8.84 -0.77 -10.29
CA PRO A 116 -8.43 -1.93 -11.07
C PRO A 116 -9.13 -3.19 -10.57
N LYS A 117 -9.58 -4.04 -11.48
CA LYS A 117 -10.26 -5.31 -11.17
C LYS A 117 -11.50 -5.13 -10.30
N ASN A 118 -12.06 -3.92 -10.26
CA ASN A 118 -13.27 -3.60 -9.49
C ASN A 118 -13.13 -3.93 -8.00
N VAL A 119 -11.93 -3.77 -7.46
CA VAL A 119 -11.70 -3.96 -6.02
C VAL A 119 -12.35 -2.81 -5.24
N LEU A 120 -12.45 -2.98 -3.92
CA LEU A 120 -13.12 -2.01 -3.05
C LEU A 120 -12.17 -0.96 -2.48
N CYS A 121 -10.86 -1.22 -2.51
CA CYS A 121 -9.89 -0.26 -1.96
C CYS A 121 -8.51 -0.45 -2.58
N GLU A 122 -7.70 0.59 -2.43
CA GLU A 122 -6.30 0.60 -2.87
C GLU A 122 -5.53 1.54 -1.96
N ILE A 123 -4.30 1.18 -1.56
CA ILE A 123 -3.48 1.97 -0.64
C ILE A 123 -2.08 2.13 -1.22
N GLU A 124 -1.59 3.37 -1.24
CA GLU A 124 -0.18 3.62 -1.51
C GLU A 124 0.43 4.39 -0.35
N ALA A 125 1.75 4.30 -0.19
CA ALA A 125 2.42 4.86 0.98
C ALA A 125 3.78 5.46 0.62
N ILE A 126 4.18 6.44 1.43
CA ILE A 126 5.53 6.98 1.44
C ILE A 126 6.06 6.74 2.85
N ALA A 127 7.24 6.14 2.96
CA ALA A 127 7.82 5.80 4.25
C ALA A 127 9.26 6.30 4.34
N ALA A 128 9.69 6.57 5.58
CA ALA A 128 11.09 6.83 5.84
C ALA A 128 11.86 5.52 5.89
N LEU A 129 13.10 5.57 5.44
CA LEU A 129 14.01 4.43 5.49
C LEU A 129 14.95 4.49 6.68
#